data_e0d76a512f27b45d40a38e63d3bfa4a9
#
_entry.id   e0d76a512f27b45d40a38e63d3bfa4a9
#
_cell.length_a   1.000
_cell.length_b   1.000
_cell.length_c   1.000
_cell.angle_alpha   90.00
_cell.angle_beta   90.00
_cell.angle_gamma   90.00
#
_symmetry.space_group_name_H-M   'P 1'
#
loop_
_entity.id
_entity.type
_entity.pdbx_description
1 polymer ?
#
loop_
_entity_poly.entity_id
_entity_poly.type
_entity_poly.pdbx_seq_one_letter_code
_entity_poly.pdbx_strand_id
1 'polypeptide(L)'
;MADFTEMDREEFRELLNDIGNYHMPFGKFGPKDFPPKGVPLYDLPPEYLAWFAERGFPKGHLGELMQAVWGIKEVGMDSLFDPIRKARGGRVSIRKRRNKRGDSVDFSE
;
A
#
# COMPACT_ATOMS: atom_id res chain seq x y z
N MET A 1 -8.90 3.60 17.60
CA MET A 1 -9.38 3.12 16.35
C MET A 1 -10.05 1.79 16.45
N ALA A 2 -11.11 1.59 15.75
CA ALA A 2 -11.84 0.35 15.84
C ALA A 2 -11.04 -0.81 15.26
N ASP A 3 -11.18 -1.95 15.89
CA ASP A 3 -10.59 -3.17 15.42
C ASP A 3 -11.36 -3.66 14.21
N PHE A 4 -10.67 -4.32 13.29
CA PHE A 4 -11.31 -4.89 12.12
C PHE A 4 -12.42 -5.85 12.49
N THR A 5 -12.25 -6.57 13.58
CA THR A 5 -13.24 -7.57 13.97
C THR A 5 -14.54 -6.96 14.44
N GLU A 6 -14.53 -5.67 14.73
CA GLU A 6 -15.72 -4.97 15.18
C GLU A 6 -16.44 -4.27 14.03
N MET A 7 -15.86 -4.29 12.85
CA MET A 7 -16.46 -3.68 11.69
C MET A 7 -17.48 -4.61 11.08
N ASP A 8 -18.59 -4.08 10.63
CA ASP A 8 -19.51 -4.93 9.90
C ASP A 8 -19.05 -5.06 8.44
N ARG A 9 -19.71 -5.92 7.70
CA ARG A 9 -19.31 -6.23 6.34
C ARG A 9 -19.33 -5.01 5.42
N GLU A 10 -20.33 -4.19 5.59
CA GLU A 10 -20.48 -3.00 4.77
C GLU A 10 -19.37 -2.01 5.02
N GLU A 11 -19.06 -1.77 6.29
CA GLU A 11 -17.99 -0.87 6.65
C GLU A 11 -16.65 -1.38 6.15
N PHE A 12 -16.44 -2.69 6.22
CA PHE A 12 -15.18 -3.25 5.78
C PHE A 12 -15.04 -3.14 4.26
N ARG A 13 -16.14 -3.33 3.54
CA ARG A 13 -16.11 -3.16 2.09
C ARG A 13 -15.77 -1.74 1.72
N GLU A 14 -16.35 -0.76 2.42
CA GLU A 14 -16.07 0.64 2.16
C GLU A 14 -14.62 0.98 2.46
N LEU A 15 -14.08 0.40 3.52
CA LEU A 15 -12.68 0.59 3.86
C LEU A 15 -11.78 0.07 2.75
N LEU A 16 -12.03 -1.14 2.26
CA LEU A 16 -11.22 -1.70 1.19
C LEU A 16 -11.33 -0.86 -0.08
N ASN A 17 -12.50 -0.35 -0.36
CA ASN A 17 -12.71 0.50 -1.52
C ASN A 17 -11.91 1.79 -1.40
N ASP A 18 -11.90 2.41 -0.25
CA ASP A 18 -11.13 3.62 -0.01
C ASP A 18 -9.64 3.35 -0.15
N ILE A 19 -9.18 2.25 0.42
CA ILE A 19 -7.77 1.87 0.29
C ILE A 19 -7.42 1.70 -1.18
N GLY A 20 -8.31 1.10 -1.95
CA GLY A 20 -8.08 0.89 -3.37
C GLY A 20 -7.95 2.16 -4.18
N ASN A 21 -8.48 3.26 -3.68
CA ASN A 21 -8.45 4.52 -4.39
C ASN A 21 -7.31 5.46 -3.99
N TYR A 22 -6.51 5.04 -3.01
CA TYR A 22 -5.42 5.89 -2.54
C TYR A 22 -4.07 5.38 -2.96
N HIS A 23 -3.19 6.33 -3.28
CA HIS A 23 -1.80 6.04 -3.59
C HIS A 23 -0.94 6.85 -2.64
N MET A 24 0.30 6.42 -2.44
CA MET A 24 1.19 7.10 -1.52
C MET A 24 1.57 8.46 -2.10
N PRO A 25 1.23 9.56 -1.42
CA PRO A 25 1.40 10.88 -2.02
C PRO A 25 2.78 11.51 -1.81
N PHE A 26 3.63 10.88 -1.01
CA PHE A 26 4.94 11.46 -0.70
C PHE A 26 5.92 10.38 -0.31
N GLY A 27 7.17 10.78 -0.16
CA GLY A 27 8.21 9.92 0.38
C GLY A 27 8.72 8.89 -0.60
N LYS A 28 9.32 7.86 -0.05
CA LYS A 28 10.00 6.83 -0.81
C LYS A 28 9.15 6.16 -1.87
N PHE A 29 7.88 6.01 -1.61
CA PHE A 29 6.96 5.35 -2.55
C PHE A 29 5.96 6.31 -3.17
N GLY A 30 6.27 7.60 -3.11
CA GLY A 30 5.41 8.63 -3.69
C GLY A 30 5.61 8.81 -5.17
N PRO A 31 4.92 9.79 -5.76
CA PRO A 31 4.94 9.98 -7.21
C PRO A 31 6.29 10.37 -7.79
N LYS A 32 7.20 10.89 -6.98
CA LYS A 32 8.51 11.25 -7.48
C LYS A 32 9.24 10.04 -8.04
N ASP A 33 9.20 8.93 -7.31
CA ASP A 33 9.86 7.72 -7.74
C ASP A 33 8.92 6.73 -8.44
N PHE A 34 7.63 6.89 -8.24
CA PHE A 34 6.63 6.00 -8.82
C PHE A 34 5.52 6.81 -9.49
N PRO A 35 5.85 7.54 -10.57
CA PRO A 35 4.83 8.35 -11.24
C PRO A 35 3.77 7.48 -11.87
N PRO A 36 2.60 8.02 -12.13
CA PRO A 36 2.20 9.41 -11.87
C PRO A 36 1.64 9.64 -10.47
N LYS A 37 1.23 8.60 -9.77
CA LYS A 37 0.51 8.76 -8.52
C LYS A 37 1.18 8.25 -7.27
N GLY A 38 2.23 7.49 -7.42
CA GLY A 38 2.84 6.78 -6.30
C GLY A 38 2.31 5.36 -6.21
N VAL A 39 2.87 4.58 -5.31
CA VAL A 39 2.47 3.18 -5.12
C VAL A 39 1.12 3.12 -4.43
N PRO A 40 0.21 2.25 -4.88
CA PRO A 40 -1.05 2.08 -4.16
C PRO A 40 -0.81 1.66 -2.72
N LEU A 41 -1.64 2.12 -1.82
CA LEU A 41 -1.44 1.83 -0.40
C LEU A 41 -1.38 0.34 -0.11
N TYR A 42 -2.19 -0.46 -0.80
CA TYR A 42 -2.22 -1.90 -0.54
C TYR A 42 -0.97 -2.62 -1.01
N ASP A 43 -0.12 -1.96 -1.80
CA ASP A 43 1.13 -2.55 -2.26
C ASP A 43 2.35 -2.04 -1.52
N LEU A 44 2.17 -1.21 -0.50
CA LEU A 44 3.30 -0.75 0.29
C LEU A 44 3.91 -1.92 1.07
N PRO A 45 5.24 -1.98 1.14
CA PRO A 45 5.89 -3.08 1.86
C PRO A 45 5.55 -3.05 3.35
N PRO A 46 5.42 -4.22 3.97
CA PRO A 46 5.11 -4.28 5.40
C PRO A 46 6.15 -3.56 6.26
N GLU A 47 7.43 -3.63 5.91
CA GLU A 47 8.48 -2.99 6.68
C GLU A 47 8.34 -1.48 6.66
N TYR A 48 7.90 -0.93 5.53
CA TYR A 48 7.69 0.51 5.41
C TYR A 48 6.53 0.94 6.33
N LEU A 49 5.46 0.15 6.32
CA LEU A 49 4.33 0.44 7.18
C LEU A 49 4.67 0.27 8.65
N ALA A 50 5.49 -0.72 8.98
CA ALA A 50 5.91 -0.95 10.36
C ALA A 50 6.72 0.24 10.88
N TRP A 51 7.51 0.87 10.02
CA TRP A 51 8.26 2.05 10.40
C TRP A 51 7.31 3.15 10.89
N PHE A 52 6.21 3.37 10.18
CA PHE A 52 5.21 4.33 10.62
C PHE A 52 4.49 3.87 11.89
N ALA A 53 4.28 2.56 12.03
CA ALA A 53 3.62 2.06 13.23
C ALA A 53 4.43 2.38 14.47
N GLU A 54 5.75 2.40 14.35
CA GLU A 54 6.61 2.77 15.47
C GLU A 54 6.64 4.25 15.74
N ARG A 55 6.62 5.05 14.69
CA ARG A 55 6.79 6.50 14.82
C ARG A 55 5.52 7.31 14.75
N GLY A 56 4.46 6.69 14.35
CA GLY A 56 3.17 7.36 14.18
C GLY A 56 2.84 7.55 12.72
N PHE A 57 1.63 7.16 12.35
CA PHE A 57 1.16 7.34 10.98
C PHE A 57 0.82 8.81 10.73
N PRO A 58 0.83 9.25 9.46
CA PRO A 58 0.42 10.61 9.15
C PRO A 58 -0.98 10.88 9.68
N LYS A 59 -1.26 12.11 9.96
CA LYS A 59 -2.58 12.48 10.45
C LYS A 59 -3.57 12.50 9.30
N GLY A 60 -4.85 12.36 9.63
CA GLY A 60 -5.91 12.44 8.65
C GLY A 60 -6.23 11.10 8.03
N HIS A 61 -7.01 11.17 6.95
CA HIS A 61 -7.55 9.98 6.31
C HIS A 61 -6.47 9.06 5.75
N LEU A 62 -5.42 9.65 5.20
CA LEU A 62 -4.31 8.86 4.66
C LEU A 62 -3.71 7.97 5.75
N GLY A 63 -3.45 8.54 6.91
CA GLY A 63 -2.87 7.77 8.01
C GLY A 63 -3.79 6.67 8.48
N GLU A 64 -5.08 6.94 8.51
CA GLU A 64 -6.05 5.93 8.89
C GLU A 64 -6.03 4.76 7.92
N LEU A 65 -5.96 5.05 6.65
CA LEU A 65 -5.91 3.99 5.64
C LEU A 65 -4.60 3.22 5.70
N MET A 66 -3.48 3.91 5.90
CA MET A 66 -2.19 3.25 6.02
C MET A 66 -2.18 2.31 7.22
N GLN A 67 -2.76 2.75 8.33
CA GLN A 67 -2.82 1.95 9.53
C GLN A 67 -3.67 0.70 9.30
N ALA A 68 -4.77 0.84 8.56
CA ALA A 68 -5.62 -0.29 8.22
C ALA A 68 -4.88 -1.30 7.34
N VAL A 69 -4.16 -0.80 6.33
CA VAL A 69 -3.37 -1.67 5.47
C VAL A 69 -2.32 -2.42 6.28
N TRP A 70 -1.64 -1.70 7.17
CA TRP A 70 -0.63 -2.32 8.01
C TRP A 70 -1.24 -3.43 8.85
N GLY A 71 -2.40 -3.18 9.48
CA GLY A 71 -3.05 -4.18 10.31
C GLY A 71 -3.45 -5.43 9.54
N ILE A 72 -3.97 -5.25 8.32
CA ILE A 72 -4.37 -6.38 7.49
C ILE A 72 -3.14 -7.21 7.11
N LYS A 73 -2.05 -6.56 6.73
CA LYS A 73 -0.83 -7.28 6.37
C LYS A 73 -0.19 -7.95 7.57
N GLU A 74 -0.26 -7.31 8.72
CA GLU A 74 0.34 -7.84 9.94
C GLU A 74 -0.28 -9.18 10.34
N VAL A 75 -1.57 -9.35 10.11
CA VAL A 75 -2.23 -10.61 10.44
C VAL A 75 -2.24 -11.59 9.27
N GLY A 76 -1.48 -11.30 8.23
CA GLY A 76 -1.32 -12.23 7.12
C GLY A 76 -2.48 -12.29 6.14
N MET A 77 -3.29 -11.23 6.09
CA MET A 77 -4.48 -11.23 5.23
C MET A 77 -4.33 -10.32 4.01
N ASP A 78 -3.10 -10.16 3.54
CA ASP A 78 -2.82 -9.35 2.36
C ASP A 78 -3.63 -9.78 1.15
N SER A 79 -4.03 -11.04 1.09
CA SER A 79 -4.82 -11.53 -0.04
C SER A 79 -6.19 -10.86 -0.15
N LEU A 80 -6.63 -10.17 0.89
CA LEU A 80 -7.86 -9.41 0.80
C LEU A 80 -7.78 -8.33 -0.28
N PHE A 81 -6.57 -7.91 -0.62
CA PHE A 81 -6.37 -6.88 -1.65
C PHE A 81 -6.27 -7.46 -3.06
N ASP A 82 -6.23 -8.77 -3.21
CA ASP A 82 -6.06 -9.39 -4.52
C ASP A 82 -7.13 -9.01 -5.54
N PRO A 83 -8.41 -8.95 -5.18
CA PRO A 83 -9.40 -8.52 -6.17
C PRO A 83 -9.15 -7.11 -6.69
N ILE A 84 -8.66 -6.22 -5.82
CA ILE A 84 -8.36 -4.85 -6.21
C ILE A 84 -7.14 -4.83 -7.14
N ARG A 85 -6.11 -5.60 -6.81
CA ARG A 85 -4.92 -5.69 -7.64
C ARG A 85 -5.27 -6.19 -9.02
N LYS A 86 -6.09 -7.23 -9.07
CA LYS A 86 -6.47 -7.83 -10.33
C LYS A 86 -7.22 -6.84 -11.19
N ALA A 87 -8.12 -6.07 -10.59
CA ALA A 87 -8.90 -5.10 -11.33
C ALA A 87 -8.04 -3.95 -11.85
N ARG A 88 -6.88 -3.73 -11.23
CA ARG A 88 -6.02 -2.62 -11.59
C ARG A 88 -4.73 -3.02 -12.28
N GLY A 89 -4.68 -4.18 -12.83
CA GLY A 89 -3.53 -4.58 -13.63
C GLY A 89 -2.43 -5.34 -12.90
N GLY A 90 -2.69 -5.72 -11.68
CA GLY A 90 -1.74 -6.53 -10.92
C GLY A 90 -0.90 -5.72 -9.95
N ARG A 91 0.04 -6.40 -9.31
CA ARG A 91 0.88 -5.80 -8.29
C ARG A 91 1.93 -4.88 -8.91
N VAL A 92 2.16 -3.73 -8.28
CA VAL A 92 3.18 -2.81 -8.74
C VAL A 92 4.55 -3.41 -8.46
N SER A 93 5.43 -3.37 -9.45
CA SER A 93 6.76 -3.93 -9.32
C SER A 93 7.73 -2.90 -8.75
N ILE A 94 7.85 -2.87 -7.46
CA ILE A 94 8.70 -1.92 -6.78
C ILE A 94 10.17 -2.19 -7.05
N ARG A 95 10.54 -3.46 -7.02
CA ARG A 95 11.93 -3.84 -7.22
C ARG A 95 12.41 -3.50 -8.62
N LYS A 96 11.58 -3.74 -9.59
CA LYS A 96 11.94 -3.49 -10.97
C LYS A 96 12.21 -2.03 -11.23
N ARG A 97 11.46 -1.15 -10.62
CA ARG A 97 11.68 0.26 -10.81
C ARG A 97 13.04 0.70 -10.34
N ARG A 98 13.49 0.16 -9.25
CA ARG A 98 14.77 0.53 -8.74
C ARG A 98 15.91 0.06 -9.61
N ASN A 99 15.76 -1.10 -10.23
CA ASN A 99 16.82 -1.64 -11.06
C ASN A 99 16.92 -0.98 -12.41
N LYS A 100 15.92 -0.28 -12.79
CA LYS A 100 15.92 0.32 -14.07
C LYS A 100 17.05 1.25 -14.32
N ARG A 101 17.55 1.84 -13.33
CA ARG A 101 18.63 2.68 -13.55
C ARG A 101 19.87 2.02 -13.90
N GLY A 102 20.05 1.06 -13.78
CA GLY A 102 21.24 0.45 -14.10
C GLY A 102 21.44 -0.37 -15.19
N ASP A 103 20.98 -0.12 -15.43
CA ASP A 103 21.18 -0.87 -16.05
C ASP A 103 20.97 -1.54 -16.49
N SER A 104 20.64 -1.45 -16.78
CA SER A 104 20.52 -1.98 -17.21
C SER A 104 20.53 -2.98 -17.23
N VAL A 105 20.58 -3.03 -16.95
CA VAL A 105 20.56 -3.86 -17.03
C VAL A 105 20.35 -4.80 -16.90
N ASP A 106 20.17 -4.72 -16.71
CA ASP A 106 19.84 -5.48 -16.57
C ASP A 106 19.76 -6.24 -16.49
N PHE A 107 19.75 -6.16 -16.20
CA PHE A 107 19.56 -6.84 -16.04
C PHE A 107 19.40 -7.43 -15.95
N SER A 108 19.38 -7.15 -15.99
CA SER A 108 19.17 -7.61 -15.81
C SER A 108 19.14 -8.12 -15.63
N GLU A 109 18.91 -7.83 -15.39
CA GLU A 109 18.94 -8.09 -15.16
C GLU A 109 18.83 -8.59 -15.18
#